data_2f18bdc435cdf7e42d68599e0d0fdf1e
#
_entry.id   2f18bdc435cdf7e42d68599e0d0fdf1e
#
_cell.length_a   1.000
_cell.length_b   1.000
_cell.length_c   1.000
_cell.angle_alpha   90.00
_cell.angle_beta   90.00
_cell.angle_gamma   90.00
#
_symmetry.space_group_name_H-M   'P 1'
#
loop_
_entity.id
_entity.type
_entity.pdbx_description
1 polymer ?
#
loop_
_entity_poly.entity_id
_entity_poly.type
_entity_poly.pdbx_seq_one_letter_code
_entity_poly.pdbx_strand_id
1 'polypeptide(L)' 'MLVECRSDTEYAERPVALYWQGKRMEIVEILTRWRTPVSKCFRVRTANGQIFELAYHETTSEWFIQQP' A
#
# COMPACT_ATOMS: atom_id res chain seq x y z
N MET A 1 -8.70 -0.52 -9.44
CA MET A 1 -7.86 0.07 -8.38
C MET A 1 -6.93 -0.99 -7.84
N LEU A 2 -5.64 -0.67 -7.74
CA LEU A 2 -4.65 -1.64 -7.29
C LEU A 2 -4.54 -1.76 -5.77
N VAL A 3 -4.96 -0.73 -5.05
CA VAL A 3 -4.88 -0.71 -3.59
C VAL A 3 -6.16 -0.12 -3.03
N GLU A 4 -6.72 -0.80 -2.04
CA GLU A 4 -7.88 -0.30 -1.31
C GLU A 4 -7.37 0.42 -0.06
N CYS A 5 -7.94 1.57 0.22
CA CYS A 5 -7.54 2.39 1.35
C CYS A 5 -8.72 2.70 2.25
N ARG A 6 -8.40 2.97 3.51
CA ARG A 6 -9.38 3.44 4.50
C ARG A 6 -8.89 4.76 5.05
N SER A 7 -9.80 5.71 5.22
CA SER A 7 -9.49 6.96 5.89
C SER A 7 -9.23 6.71 7.38
N ASP A 8 -8.23 7.40 7.91
CA ASP A 8 -7.84 7.26 9.30
C ASP A 8 -7.74 8.66 9.91
N THR A 9 -7.95 8.77 11.22
CA THR A 9 -7.89 10.06 11.91
C THR A 9 -6.49 10.67 11.90
N GLU A 10 -5.45 9.85 11.84
CA GLU A 10 -4.06 10.33 11.83
C GLU A 10 -3.50 10.47 10.43
N TYR A 11 -4.02 9.67 9.50
CA TYR A 11 -3.56 9.65 8.12
C TYR A 11 -4.75 9.75 7.20
N ALA A 12 -4.61 10.53 6.15
CA ALA A 12 -5.68 10.68 5.17
C ALA A 12 -6.08 9.35 4.57
N GLU A 13 -5.11 8.46 4.36
CA GLU A 13 -5.38 7.16 3.79
C GLU A 13 -4.45 6.11 4.40
N ARG A 14 -5.00 4.91 4.58
CA ARG A 14 -4.28 3.76 5.07
C ARG A 14 -4.60 2.58 4.17
N PRO A 15 -3.61 1.94 3.52
CA PRO A 15 -3.88 0.79 2.68
C PRO A 15 -4.37 -0.39 3.52
N VAL A 16 -5.45 -1.03 3.08
CA VAL A 16 -6.05 -2.18 3.78
C VAL A 16 -6.06 -3.43 2.93
N ALA A 17 -5.93 -3.32 1.61
CA ALA A 17 -5.83 -4.46 0.72
C ALA A 17 -5.14 -4.04 -0.57
N LEU A 18 -4.54 -5.01 -1.25
CA LEU A 18 -3.93 -4.78 -2.55
C LEU A 18 -4.35 -5.89 -3.51
N TYR A 19 -4.22 -5.60 -4.81
CA TYR A 19 -4.49 -6.58 -5.86
C TYR A 19 -3.17 -6.96 -6.53
N TRP A 20 -2.86 -8.24 -6.52
CA TRP A 20 -1.62 -8.76 -7.07
C TRP A 20 -1.92 -9.98 -7.91
N GLN A 21 -1.55 -9.93 -9.19
CA GLN A 21 -1.77 -11.03 -10.14
C GLN A 21 -3.23 -11.49 -10.15
N GLY A 22 -4.15 -10.53 -10.12
CA GLY A 22 -5.58 -10.81 -10.17
C GLY A 22 -6.22 -11.25 -8.88
N LYS A 23 -5.46 -11.24 -7.76
CA LYS A 23 -5.98 -11.64 -6.45
C LYS A 23 -6.00 -10.46 -5.49
N ARG A 24 -7.09 -10.34 -4.75
CA ARG A 24 -7.18 -9.37 -3.66
C ARG A 24 -6.50 -9.96 -2.43
N MET A 25 -5.55 -9.22 -1.89
CA MET A 25 -4.81 -9.65 -0.71
C MET A 25 -5.03 -8.64 0.41
N GLU A 26 -5.52 -9.13 1.54
CA GLU A 26 -5.75 -8.28 2.70
C GLU A 26 -4.42 -7.94 3.37
N ILE A 27 -4.25 -6.66 3.72
CA ILE A 27 -3.08 -6.19 4.44
C ILE A 27 -3.37 -6.31 5.92
N VAL A 28 -2.57 -7.11 6.63
CA VAL A 28 -2.76 -7.33 8.06
C VAL A 28 -1.82 -6.50 8.92
N GLU A 29 -0.74 -5.98 8.32
CA GLU A 29 0.23 -5.18 9.06
C GLU A 29 0.95 -4.21 8.14
N ILE A 30 1.14 -2.97 8.59
CA ILE A 30 2.01 -2.01 7.93
C ILE A 30 3.33 -2.02 8.69
N LEU A 31 4.38 -2.51 8.04
CA LEU A 31 5.67 -2.71 8.68
C LEU A 31 6.47 -1.41 8.77
N THR A 32 6.42 -0.61 7.73
CA THR A 32 7.20 0.62 7.63
C THR A 32 6.48 1.60 6.72
N ARG A 33 6.62 2.89 7.04
CA ARG A 33 6.11 3.99 6.21
C ARG A 33 7.24 4.96 5.96
N TRP A 34 7.30 5.48 4.73
CA TRP A 34 8.24 6.55 4.42
C TRP A 34 7.69 7.39 3.27
N ARG A 35 8.33 8.53 3.04
CA ARG A 35 7.95 9.42 1.94
C ARG A 35 9.15 9.72 1.09
N THR A 36 8.88 9.91 -0.19
CA THR A 36 9.82 10.53 -1.12
C THR A 36 9.23 11.89 -1.51
N PRO A 37 9.96 12.73 -2.26
CA PRO A 37 9.39 14.01 -2.70
C PRO A 37 8.10 13.89 -3.50
N VAL A 38 7.86 12.74 -4.15
CA VAL A 38 6.71 12.57 -5.05
C VAL A 38 5.75 11.47 -4.61
N SER A 39 6.08 10.70 -3.58
CA SER A 39 5.23 9.56 -3.22
C SER A 39 5.18 9.29 -1.72
N LYS A 40 4.11 8.59 -1.33
CA LYS A 40 3.98 7.98 -0.01
C LYS A 40 4.21 6.49 -0.17
N CYS A 41 5.04 5.92 0.69
CA CYS A 41 5.45 4.53 0.56
C CYS A 41 5.12 3.72 1.80
N PHE A 42 4.83 2.45 1.59
CA PHE A 42 4.48 1.53 2.66
C PHE A 42 5.12 0.18 2.40
N ARG A 43 5.67 -0.44 3.43
CA ARG A 43 6.01 -1.86 3.37
C ARG A 43 4.98 -2.59 4.20
N VAL A 44 4.32 -3.58 3.62
CA VAL A 44 3.16 -4.22 4.24
C VAL A 44 3.30 -5.74 4.22
N ARG A 45 2.60 -6.39 5.16
CA ARG A 45 2.45 -7.84 5.16
C ARG A 45 1.01 -8.18 4.88
N THR A 46 0.79 -9.15 4.00
CA THR A 46 -0.55 -9.63 3.67
C THR A 46 -0.92 -10.83 4.56
N ALA A 47 -2.21 -11.19 4.54
CA ALA A 47 -2.73 -12.28 5.35
C ALA A 47 -2.07 -13.63 5.06
N ASN A 48 -1.60 -13.83 3.83
CA ASN A 48 -0.89 -15.05 3.46
C ASN A 48 0.61 -15.00 3.75
N GLY A 49 1.08 -13.98 4.47
CA GLY A 49 2.46 -13.88 4.91
C GLY A 49 3.44 -13.28 3.91
N GLN A 50 2.95 -12.73 2.80
CA GLN A 50 3.81 -12.10 1.80
C GLN A 50 4.08 -10.65 2.14
N ILE A 51 5.24 -10.17 1.71
CA ILE A 51 5.67 -8.78 1.94
C ILE A 51 5.63 -8.05 0.60
N PHE A 52 5.04 -6.86 0.60
CA PHE A 52 4.99 -5.99 -0.57
C PHE A 52 5.41 -4.58 -0.20
N GLU A 53 5.95 -3.87 -1.19
CA GLU A 53 6.19 -2.43 -1.07
C GLU A 53 5.20 -1.71 -1.98
N LEU A 54 4.50 -0.74 -1.41
CA LEU A 54 3.50 0.06 -2.10
C LEU A 54 4.00 1.49 -2.18
N ALA A 55 3.82 2.12 -3.34
CA ALA A 55 4.13 3.53 -3.51
C ALA A 55 2.93 4.23 -4.14
N TYR A 56 2.45 5.27 -3.48
CA TYR A 56 1.39 6.11 -4.02
C TYR A 56 2.01 7.39 -4.55
N HIS A 57 1.96 7.57 -5.86
CA HIS A 57 2.49 8.77 -6.52
C HIS A 57 1.46 9.88 -6.46
N GLU A 58 1.74 10.92 -5.67
CA GLU A 58 0.77 11.96 -5.38
C GLU A 58 0.43 12.82 -6.59
N THR A 59 1.36 13.01 -7.50
CA THR A 59 1.13 13.84 -8.69
C THR A 59 0.22 13.19 -9.71
N THR A 60 0.28 11.86 -9.84
CA THR A 60 -0.50 11.12 -10.83
C THR A 60 -1.64 10.33 -10.21
N SER A 61 -1.72 10.28 -8.87
CA SER A 61 -2.70 9.49 -8.13
C SER A 61 -2.66 8.01 -8.49
N GLU A 62 -1.44 7.49 -8.71
CA GLU A 62 -1.26 6.10 -9.09
C GLU A 62 -0.52 5.32 -8.01
N TRP A 63 -0.92 4.05 -7.86
CA TRP A 63 -0.25 3.11 -6.98
C TRP A 63 0.69 2.21 -7.77
N PHE A 64 1.83 1.92 -7.15
CA PHE A 64 2.79 0.94 -7.68
C PHE A 64 3.03 -0.11 -6.61
N ILE A 65 3.04 -1.38 -7.01
CA ILE A 65 3.18 -2.51 -6.11
C ILE A 65 4.42 -3.30 -6.53
N GLN A 66 5.27 -3.61 -5.56
CA GLN A 66 6.51 -4.33 -5.82
C GLN A 66 6.73 -5.34 -4.71
N GLN A 67 7.21 -6.53 -5.08
CA GLN A 67 7.72 -7.48 -4.09
C GLN A 67 9.20 -7.24 -3.92
N PRO A 68 9.67 -7.06 -2.68
CA PRO A 68 11.09 -6.88 -2.42
C PRO A 68 11.88 -8.16 -2.65
#